data_db70f5fcd2d30ddbeb83e1a23febdb35
#
_entry.id   db70f5fcd2d30ddbeb83e1a23febdb35
#
_cell.length_a   1.000
_cell.length_b   1.000
_cell.length_c   1.000
_cell.angle_alpha   90.00
_cell.angle_beta   90.00
_cell.angle_gamma   90.00
#
_symmetry.space_group_name_H-M   'P 1'
#
loop_
_entity.id
_entity.type
_entity.pdbx_description
1 polymer ?
#
loop_
_entity_poly.entity_id
_entity_poly.type
_entity_poly.pdbx_seq_one_letter_code
_entity_poly.pdbx_strand_id
1 'polypeptide(L)'
;MNLAIRGIDADLGDHNADTFFEDLHKTEKFDFILANPPFNLKDWGGKKLEDDVRWQYGTTPEGNANFAWVQHMIHHLNRLGRMGMVLANGALSSQTNNEGEIRAKIVDADLVEGIIAMPDKLFYSTGIPVGLWIITRNKKQSGKTLFIDACDMGTMVSRRLREFTDADIAKVSTAFDAFRDGTLETEKDFSAI
;
A
#
# COMPACT_ATOMS: atom_id res chain seq x y z
N MET A 1 1.29 16.82 -16.44
CA MET A 1 2.57 17.40 -16.95
C MET A 1 3.72 16.40 -16.90
N ASN A 2 4.03 15.70 -15.83
CA ASN A 2 5.13 14.72 -15.75
C ASN A 2 5.04 13.57 -16.77
N LEU A 3 3.85 13.01 -16.98
CA LEU A 3 3.63 11.92 -17.93
C LEU A 3 3.80 12.41 -19.37
N ALA A 4 3.22 13.57 -19.69
CA ALA A 4 3.34 14.17 -21.01
C ALA A 4 4.79 14.53 -21.39
N ILE A 5 5.58 15.06 -20.44
CA ILE A 5 7.02 15.36 -20.68
C ILE A 5 7.81 14.08 -20.99
N ARG A 6 7.38 12.94 -20.46
CA ARG A 6 8.01 11.63 -20.66
C ARG A 6 7.44 10.85 -21.85
N GLY A 7 6.49 11.44 -22.60
CA GLY A 7 5.83 10.79 -23.71
C GLY A 7 4.96 9.59 -23.29
N ILE A 8 4.50 9.57 -22.03
CA ILE A 8 3.64 8.51 -21.52
C ILE A 8 2.20 8.95 -21.75
N ASP A 9 1.48 8.17 -22.55
CA ASP A 9 0.04 8.34 -22.74
C ASP A 9 -0.68 7.87 -21.48
N ALA A 10 -1.66 8.67 -21.01
CA ALA A 10 -2.35 8.41 -19.77
C ALA A 10 -3.77 8.96 -19.79
N ASP A 11 -4.72 8.16 -19.34
CA ASP A 11 -6.04 8.61 -19.01
C ASP A 11 -6.03 9.22 -17.59
N LEU A 12 -6.18 10.54 -17.52
CA LEU A 12 -6.20 11.29 -16.26
C LEU A 12 -7.62 11.68 -15.85
N GLY A 13 -8.63 11.25 -16.63
CA GLY A 13 -10.00 11.71 -16.50
C GLY A 13 -10.22 13.10 -17.12
N ASP A 14 -11.47 13.46 -17.33
CA ASP A 14 -11.88 14.68 -18.06
C ASP A 14 -11.65 15.96 -17.25
N HIS A 15 -11.60 15.89 -15.93
CA HIS A 15 -11.47 17.02 -15.02
C HIS A 15 -10.88 16.61 -13.65
N ASN A 16 -10.59 17.60 -12.80
CA ASN A 16 -10.15 17.35 -11.43
C ASN A 16 -11.33 16.92 -10.57
N ALA A 17 -11.22 15.77 -9.94
CA ALA A 17 -12.27 15.19 -9.10
C ALA A 17 -11.71 14.72 -7.74
N ASP A 18 -12.59 14.64 -6.75
CA ASP A 18 -12.30 13.94 -5.50
C ASP A 18 -12.52 12.44 -5.70
N THR A 19 -11.45 11.67 -5.64
CA THR A 19 -11.44 10.21 -5.89
C THR A 19 -12.48 9.44 -5.07
N PHE A 20 -12.82 9.89 -3.87
CA PHE A 20 -13.82 9.21 -3.05
C PHE A 20 -15.25 9.54 -3.47
N PHE A 21 -15.52 10.81 -3.84
CA PHE A 21 -16.86 11.29 -4.15
C PHE A 21 -17.20 11.23 -5.64
N GLU A 22 -16.20 11.35 -6.49
CA GLU A 22 -16.36 11.34 -7.94
C GLU A 22 -15.24 10.53 -8.60
N ASP A 23 -15.42 9.21 -8.61
CA ASP A 23 -14.48 8.29 -9.22
C ASP A 23 -14.62 8.32 -10.74
N LEU A 24 -13.68 8.96 -11.42
CA LEU A 24 -13.68 9.11 -12.88
C LEU A 24 -13.37 7.79 -13.63
N HIS A 25 -12.85 6.80 -12.94
CA HIS A 25 -12.50 5.48 -13.49
C HIS A 25 -13.35 4.35 -12.88
N LYS A 26 -14.58 4.64 -12.50
CA LYS A 26 -15.48 3.81 -11.70
C LYS A 26 -15.60 2.34 -12.18
N THR A 27 -15.54 2.11 -13.47
CA THR A 27 -15.68 0.77 -14.09
C THR A 27 -14.35 0.10 -14.37
N GLU A 28 -13.25 0.83 -14.30
CA GLU A 28 -11.94 0.33 -14.66
C GLU A 28 -11.37 -0.62 -13.61
N LYS A 29 -10.69 -1.66 -14.09
CA LYS A 29 -9.94 -2.62 -13.27
C LYS A 29 -8.52 -2.72 -13.79
N PHE A 30 -7.55 -2.62 -12.87
CA PHE A 30 -6.14 -2.52 -13.20
C PHE A 30 -5.38 -3.78 -12.82
N ASP A 31 -4.41 -4.16 -13.66
CA ASP A 31 -3.47 -5.24 -13.37
C ASP A 31 -2.46 -4.84 -12.32
N PHE A 32 -2.03 -3.56 -12.35
CA PHE A 32 -1.08 -3.00 -11.39
C PHE A 32 -1.56 -1.65 -10.88
N ILE A 33 -1.47 -1.47 -9.56
CA ILE A 33 -1.74 -0.20 -8.90
C ILE A 33 -0.53 0.16 -8.04
N LEU A 34 0.00 1.36 -8.21
CA LEU A 34 1.02 1.94 -7.34
C LEU A 34 0.48 3.23 -6.74
N ALA A 35 0.47 3.31 -5.42
CA ALA A 35 -0.13 4.45 -4.73
C ALA A 35 0.69 4.90 -3.51
N ASN A 36 0.80 6.20 -3.37
CA ASN A 36 1.27 6.88 -2.16
C ASN A 36 0.21 7.93 -1.77
N PRO A 37 -0.89 7.49 -1.14
CA PRO A 37 -1.97 8.39 -0.77
C PRO A 37 -1.58 9.32 0.37
N PRO A 38 -2.34 10.41 0.61
CA PRO A 38 -2.15 11.24 1.79
C PRO A 38 -2.26 10.43 3.09
N PHE A 39 -1.23 10.50 3.95
CA PHE A 39 -1.23 9.76 5.21
C PHE A 39 -2.17 10.39 6.23
N ASN A 40 -2.97 9.55 6.90
CA ASN A 40 -3.82 9.94 8.02
C ASN A 40 -4.74 11.11 7.69
N LEU A 41 -5.27 11.17 6.48
CA LEU A 41 -6.20 12.21 6.04
C LEU A 41 -7.45 12.19 6.91
N LYS A 42 -7.71 13.29 7.60
CA LYS A 42 -8.90 13.53 8.43
C LYS A 42 -9.95 14.31 7.66
N ASP A 43 -11.17 14.31 8.17
CA ASP A 43 -12.28 15.10 7.65
C ASP A 43 -12.49 14.93 6.13
N TRP A 44 -12.22 13.72 5.64
CA TRP A 44 -12.34 13.36 4.23
C TRP A 44 -13.80 13.12 3.77
N GLY A 45 -14.77 13.33 4.67
CA GLY A 45 -16.21 13.22 4.39
C GLY A 45 -16.74 11.79 4.38
N GLY A 46 -16.03 10.83 4.96
CA GLY A 46 -16.35 9.40 4.97
C GLY A 46 -17.77 9.05 5.45
N LYS A 47 -18.35 9.88 6.33
CA LYS A 47 -19.73 9.71 6.80
C LYS A 47 -20.77 9.73 5.67
N LYS A 48 -20.52 10.45 4.60
CA LYS A 48 -21.41 10.49 3.43
C LYS A 48 -21.28 9.27 2.53
N LEU A 49 -20.28 8.43 2.79
CA LEU A 49 -19.94 7.24 2.01
C LEU A 49 -20.05 5.94 2.83
N GLU A 50 -20.82 5.93 3.93
CA GLU A 50 -20.94 4.76 4.81
C GLU A 50 -21.40 3.50 4.06
N ASP A 51 -22.30 3.66 3.08
CA ASP A 51 -22.86 2.57 2.28
C ASP A 51 -22.17 2.37 0.92
N ASP A 52 -20.97 2.91 0.74
CA ASP A 52 -20.25 2.81 -0.53
C ASP A 52 -19.84 1.34 -0.83
N VAL A 53 -20.09 0.91 -2.05
CA VAL A 53 -19.81 -0.47 -2.52
C VAL A 53 -18.35 -0.88 -2.43
N ARG A 54 -17.44 0.08 -2.31
CA ARG A 54 -16.00 -0.15 -2.15
C ARG A 54 -15.63 -0.67 -0.76
N TRP A 55 -16.46 -0.42 0.26
CA TRP A 55 -16.18 -0.79 1.65
C TRP A 55 -16.50 -2.26 1.96
N GLN A 56 -15.98 -3.18 1.15
CA GLN A 56 -16.24 -4.62 1.27
C GLN A 56 -15.71 -5.24 2.57
N TYR A 57 -14.69 -4.63 3.17
CA TYR A 57 -14.05 -5.13 4.40
C TYR A 57 -14.48 -4.36 5.63
N GLY A 58 -15.36 -3.39 5.49
CA GLY A 58 -15.96 -2.61 6.56
C GLY A 58 -15.96 -1.12 6.28
N THR A 59 -16.93 -0.43 6.87
CA THR A 59 -17.06 1.03 6.76
C THR A 59 -15.84 1.71 7.35
N THR A 60 -15.24 2.59 6.57
CA THR A 60 -14.01 3.29 6.94
C THR A 60 -14.30 4.45 7.89
N PRO A 61 -13.43 4.69 8.88
CA PRO A 61 -13.64 5.74 9.85
C PRO A 61 -13.54 7.14 9.23
N GLU A 62 -14.38 8.06 9.66
CA GLU A 62 -14.35 9.47 9.24
C GLU A 62 -13.03 10.16 9.60
N GLY A 63 -12.44 9.78 10.73
CA GLY A 63 -11.22 10.41 11.25
C GLY A 63 -9.92 9.98 10.57
N ASN A 64 -9.94 8.98 9.66
CA ASN A 64 -8.75 8.51 8.97
C ASN A 64 -9.09 7.76 7.69
N ALA A 65 -8.59 8.24 6.56
CA ALA A 65 -8.84 7.68 5.23
C ALA A 65 -7.88 6.54 4.82
N ASN A 66 -6.93 6.12 5.66
CA ASN A 66 -5.93 5.12 5.26
C ASN A 66 -6.56 3.86 4.65
N PHE A 67 -7.53 3.27 5.33
CA PHE A 67 -8.21 2.07 4.84
C PHE A 67 -9.32 2.36 3.81
N ALA A 68 -9.74 3.62 3.65
CA ALA A 68 -10.55 4.03 2.51
C ALA A 68 -9.71 3.93 1.22
N TRP A 69 -8.49 4.43 1.23
CA TRP A 69 -7.55 4.27 0.12
C TRP A 69 -7.26 2.81 -0.19
N VAL A 70 -6.98 1.99 0.84
CA VAL A 70 -6.75 0.55 0.66
C VAL A 70 -7.94 -0.12 -0.03
N GLN A 71 -9.16 0.09 0.46
CA GLN A 71 -10.36 -0.54 -0.08
C GLN A 71 -10.71 -0.02 -1.47
N HIS A 72 -10.53 1.29 -1.73
CA HIS A 72 -10.68 1.88 -3.06
C HIS A 72 -9.73 1.20 -4.07
N MET A 73 -8.45 1.05 -3.74
CA MET A 73 -7.48 0.39 -4.62
C MET A 73 -7.82 -1.09 -4.82
N ILE A 74 -8.21 -1.82 -3.76
CA ILE A 74 -8.66 -3.22 -3.88
C ILE A 74 -9.90 -3.30 -4.79
N HIS A 75 -10.82 -2.35 -4.72
CA HIS A 75 -11.99 -2.31 -5.58
C HIS A 75 -11.61 -2.23 -7.06
N HIS A 76 -10.60 -1.42 -7.39
CA HIS A 76 -10.09 -1.25 -8.76
C HIS A 76 -9.10 -2.34 -9.21
N LEU A 77 -8.69 -3.23 -8.33
CA LEU A 77 -7.78 -4.31 -8.70
C LEU A 77 -8.52 -5.41 -9.47
N ASN A 78 -7.99 -5.82 -10.61
CA ASN A 78 -8.56 -6.94 -11.37
C ASN A 78 -8.33 -8.29 -10.65
N ARG A 79 -8.83 -9.38 -11.21
CA ARG A 79 -8.80 -10.72 -10.57
C ARG A 79 -7.38 -11.29 -10.39
N LEU A 80 -6.44 -10.88 -11.23
CA LEU A 80 -5.03 -11.29 -11.17
C LEU A 80 -4.12 -10.14 -10.76
N GLY A 81 -4.73 -9.00 -10.42
CA GLY A 81 -4.02 -7.75 -10.17
C GLY A 81 -3.22 -7.74 -8.87
N ARG A 82 -2.24 -6.85 -8.86
CA ARG A 82 -1.37 -6.59 -7.72
C ARG A 82 -1.22 -5.11 -7.50
N MET A 83 -1.18 -4.70 -6.23
CA MET A 83 -0.88 -3.33 -5.88
C MET A 83 0.28 -3.22 -4.89
N GLY A 84 1.03 -2.12 -5.02
CA GLY A 84 1.98 -1.63 -4.02
C GLY A 84 1.49 -0.29 -3.47
N MET A 85 1.32 -0.22 -2.16
CA MET A 85 0.79 0.97 -1.51
C MET A 85 1.62 1.36 -0.30
N VAL A 86 1.96 2.63 -0.21
CA VAL A 86 2.69 3.17 0.94
C VAL A 86 1.68 3.70 1.97
N LEU A 87 1.83 3.26 3.21
CA LEU A 87 1.06 3.75 4.35
C LEU A 87 1.98 4.16 5.49
N ALA A 88 1.55 5.10 6.32
CA ALA A 88 2.25 5.39 7.56
C ALA A 88 2.32 4.13 8.44
N ASN A 89 3.45 3.92 9.12
CA ASN A 89 3.70 2.68 9.89
C ASN A 89 2.63 2.41 10.96
N GLY A 90 2.01 3.46 11.50
CA GLY A 90 0.89 3.34 12.43
C GLY A 90 -0.32 2.57 11.89
N ALA A 91 -0.48 2.46 10.56
CA ALA A 91 -1.56 1.67 9.96
C ALA A 91 -1.44 0.15 10.26
N LEU A 92 -0.24 -0.33 10.61
CA LEU A 92 -0.01 -1.74 10.99
C LEU A 92 -0.64 -2.10 12.33
N SER A 93 -0.69 -1.18 13.28
CA SER A 93 -1.09 -1.45 14.66
C SER A 93 -2.32 -0.66 15.13
N SER A 94 -2.80 0.30 14.33
CA SER A 94 -3.97 1.11 14.70
C SER A 94 -5.20 0.23 14.95
N GLN A 95 -5.85 0.48 16.09
CA GLN A 95 -7.13 -0.11 16.49
C GLN A 95 -8.26 0.94 16.52
N THR A 96 -7.93 2.17 16.15
CA THR A 96 -8.86 3.30 16.22
C THR A 96 -10.00 3.11 15.23
N ASN A 97 -11.23 3.26 15.66
CA ASN A 97 -12.42 3.35 14.81
C ASN A 97 -12.52 2.22 13.75
N ASN A 98 -12.45 0.96 14.16
CA ASN A 98 -12.58 -0.23 13.30
C ASN A 98 -11.42 -0.48 12.30
N GLU A 99 -10.35 0.29 12.30
CA GLU A 99 -9.21 0.04 11.40
C GLU A 99 -8.63 -1.36 11.60
N GLY A 100 -8.57 -1.84 12.85
CA GLY A 100 -8.12 -3.19 13.17
C GLY A 100 -9.01 -4.27 12.57
N GLU A 101 -10.33 -4.09 12.60
CA GLU A 101 -11.28 -5.03 12.01
C GLU A 101 -11.21 -5.07 10.49
N ILE A 102 -11.11 -3.88 9.86
CA ILE A 102 -10.93 -3.79 8.39
C ILE A 102 -9.66 -4.51 7.98
N ARG A 103 -8.55 -4.24 8.68
CA ARG A 103 -7.27 -4.91 8.43
C ARG A 103 -7.37 -6.42 8.57
N ALA A 104 -7.98 -6.90 9.65
CA ALA A 104 -8.19 -8.33 9.88
C ALA A 104 -8.97 -8.97 8.71
N LYS A 105 -10.08 -8.37 8.29
CA LYS A 105 -10.88 -8.89 7.16
C LYS A 105 -10.11 -8.90 5.84
N ILE A 106 -9.23 -7.93 5.57
CA ILE A 106 -8.38 -7.91 4.38
C ILE A 106 -7.34 -9.05 4.44
N VAL A 107 -6.79 -9.32 5.63
CA VAL A 107 -5.87 -10.45 5.86
C VAL A 107 -6.62 -11.78 5.73
N ASP A 108 -7.79 -11.91 6.35
CA ASP A 108 -8.63 -13.12 6.28
C ASP A 108 -9.11 -13.44 4.85
N ALA A 109 -9.28 -12.40 4.03
CA ALA A 109 -9.57 -12.54 2.60
C ALA A 109 -8.34 -12.97 1.78
N ASP A 110 -7.21 -13.25 2.44
CA ASP A 110 -5.93 -13.68 1.85
C ASP A 110 -5.38 -12.74 0.78
N LEU A 111 -5.56 -11.43 0.95
CA LEU A 111 -5.14 -10.42 -0.02
C LEU A 111 -3.74 -9.87 0.25
N VAL A 112 -3.29 -9.83 1.50
CA VAL A 112 -1.99 -9.26 1.86
C VAL A 112 -0.88 -10.26 1.55
N GLU A 113 -0.12 -10.01 0.47
CA GLU A 113 1.01 -10.87 0.07
C GLU A 113 2.27 -10.56 0.87
N GLY A 114 2.52 -9.29 1.16
CA GLY A 114 3.64 -8.90 2.00
C GLY A 114 3.57 -7.47 2.51
N ILE A 115 4.30 -7.20 3.55
CA ILE A 115 4.48 -5.87 4.14
C ILE A 115 5.97 -5.67 4.40
N ILE A 116 6.52 -4.58 3.87
CA ILE A 116 7.90 -4.19 4.08
C ILE A 116 7.91 -2.96 4.99
N ALA A 117 8.44 -3.10 6.20
CA ALA A 117 8.68 -1.99 7.11
C ALA A 117 9.87 -1.18 6.59
N MET A 118 9.63 0.06 6.20
CA MET A 118 10.61 0.93 5.59
C MET A 118 11.19 1.90 6.63
N PRO A 119 12.44 2.34 6.46
CA PRO A 119 13.05 3.29 7.37
C PRO A 119 12.37 4.66 7.35
N ASP A 120 12.73 5.51 8.32
CA ASP A 120 12.37 6.92 8.32
C ASP A 120 13.12 7.73 7.24
N LYS A 121 12.68 8.97 7.03
CA LYS A 121 13.35 9.96 6.16
C LYS A 121 13.48 9.56 4.68
N LEU A 122 12.57 8.74 4.16
CA LEU A 122 12.51 8.44 2.73
C LEU A 122 11.85 9.55 1.90
N PHE A 123 11.23 10.53 2.53
CA PHE A 123 10.53 11.62 1.87
C PHE A 123 11.13 12.98 2.24
N TYR A 124 11.18 13.90 1.28
CA TYR A 124 11.67 15.26 1.50
C TYR A 124 10.84 16.05 2.51
N SER A 125 9.52 15.80 2.55
CA SER A 125 8.54 16.57 3.33
C SER A 125 8.25 16.00 4.71
N THR A 126 8.59 14.75 4.98
CA THR A 126 8.31 14.09 6.26
C THR A 126 9.34 13.03 6.60
N GLY A 127 9.65 12.91 7.90
CA GLY A 127 10.52 11.85 8.43
C GLY A 127 9.76 10.63 8.97
N ILE A 128 8.47 10.48 8.63
CA ILE A 128 7.64 9.39 9.16
C ILE A 128 8.08 8.05 8.55
N PRO A 129 8.31 7.01 9.36
CA PRO A 129 8.51 5.66 8.85
C PRO A 129 7.22 5.14 8.21
N VAL A 130 7.36 4.37 7.14
CA VAL A 130 6.23 3.86 6.37
C VAL A 130 6.31 2.35 6.17
N GLY A 131 5.17 1.74 5.91
CA GLY A 131 5.08 0.36 5.42
C GLY A 131 4.71 0.35 3.95
N LEU A 132 5.42 -0.43 3.15
CA LEU A 132 5.02 -0.76 1.79
C LEU A 132 4.17 -2.03 1.84
N TRP A 133 2.89 -1.90 1.50
CA TRP A 133 1.93 -2.98 1.48
C TRP A 133 1.81 -3.54 0.07
N ILE A 134 2.04 -4.83 -0.07
CA ILE A 134 1.82 -5.56 -1.32
C ILE A 134 0.55 -6.38 -1.18
N ILE A 135 -0.45 -6.04 -1.97
CA ILE A 135 -1.76 -6.68 -1.96
C ILE A 135 -2.04 -7.26 -3.34
N THR A 136 -2.58 -8.46 -3.40
CA THR A 136 -2.91 -9.13 -4.65
C THR A 136 -4.17 -9.98 -4.52
N ARG A 137 -4.93 -10.11 -5.60
CA ARG A 137 -6.04 -11.08 -5.69
C ARG A 137 -5.59 -12.47 -6.16
N ASN A 138 -4.32 -12.60 -6.54
CA ASN A 138 -3.73 -13.86 -7.04
C ASN A 138 -2.44 -14.18 -6.25
N LYS A 139 -2.61 -14.53 -4.99
CA LYS A 139 -1.53 -14.82 -4.07
C LYS A 139 -0.92 -16.19 -4.36
N LYS A 140 0.39 -16.27 -4.57
CA LYS A 140 1.10 -17.55 -4.81
C LYS A 140 1.22 -18.40 -3.54
N GLN A 141 1.46 -17.76 -2.39
CA GLN A 141 1.57 -18.42 -1.08
C GLN A 141 0.29 -18.16 -0.28
N SER A 142 -0.78 -18.89 -0.58
CA SER A 142 -2.06 -18.75 0.11
C SER A 142 -1.92 -18.99 1.61
N GLY A 143 -2.63 -18.20 2.41
CA GLY A 143 -2.60 -18.26 3.88
C GLY A 143 -1.33 -17.71 4.52
N LYS A 144 -0.35 -17.22 3.75
CA LYS A 144 0.91 -16.69 4.28
C LYS A 144 1.10 -15.23 3.90
N THR A 145 1.63 -14.42 4.79
CA THR A 145 2.03 -13.04 4.53
C THR A 145 3.51 -12.86 4.88
N LEU A 146 4.28 -12.30 3.96
CA LEU A 146 5.69 -11.99 4.21
C LEU A 146 5.80 -10.66 4.95
N PHE A 147 6.59 -10.64 6.01
CA PHE A 147 7.03 -9.40 6.65
C PHE A 147 8.53 -9.22 6.44
N ILE A 148 8.93 -8.07 5.90
CA ILE A 148 10.34 -7.69 5.74
C ILE A 148 10.61 -6.48 6.62
N ASP A 149 11.56 -6.59 7.53
CA ASP A 149 12.09 -5.45 8.26
C ASP A 149 13.26 -4.84 7.50
N ALA A 150 13.01 -3.69 6.89
CA ALA A 150 14.01 -2.89 6.18
C ALA A 150 14.31 -1.57 6.90
N CYS A 151 13.93 -1.43 8.18
CA CYS A 151 14.04 -0.17 8.94
C CYS A 151 15.48 0.36 9.02
N ASP A 152 16.48 -0.51 9.00
CA ASP A 152 17.90 -0.14 9.06
C ASP A 152 18.58 -0.06 7.68
N MET A 153 17.84 -0.33 6.60
CA MET A 153 18.37 -0.29 5.25
C MET A 153 18.46 1.14 4.69
N GLY A 154 19.19 1.28 3.60
CA GLY A 154 19.42 2.54 2.92
C GLY A 154 20.50 3.41 3.59
N THR A 155 20.94 4.43 2.88
CA THR A 155 22.02 5.33 3.29
C THR A 155 21.51 6.76 3.44
N MET A 156 21.95 7.45 4.51
CA MET A 156 21.66 8.88 4.69
C MET A 156 22.46 9.71 3.69
N VAL A 157 21.79 10.31 2.74
CA VAL A 157 22.40 11.24 1.76
C VAL A 157 22.43 12.67 2.28
N SER A 158 21.61 12.98 3.28
CA SER A 158 21.63 14.23 4.03
C SER A 158 21.10 14.01 5.44
N ARG A 159 21.10 15.08 6.28
CA ARG A 159 20.50 15.00 7.63
C ARG A 159 19.00 14.65 7.62
N ARG A 160 18.32 14.86 6.50
CA ARG A 160 16.84 14.73 6.37
C ARG A 160 16.39 13.70 5.36
N LEU A 161 17.30 13.15 4.54
CA LEU A 161 16.96 12.25 3.47
C LEU A 161 17.80 10.98 3.52
N ARG A 162 17.13 9.86 3.46
CA ARG A 162 17.68 8.52 3.27
C ARG A 162 17.30 8.01 1.88
N GLU A 163 18.19 7.33 1.23
CA GLU A 163 17.95 6.72 -0.07
C GLU A 163 18.31 5.24 -0.05
N PHE A 164 17.54 4.45 -0.77
CA PHE A 164 17.85 3.05 -1.05
C PHE A 164 18.79 2.99 -2.26
N THR A 165 19.82 2.19 -2.13
CA THR A 165 20.69 1.82 -3.26
C THR A 165 20.01 0.73 -4.10
N ASP A 166 20.50 0.52 -5.33
CA ASP A 166 20.04 -0.61 -6.16
C ASP A 166 20.28 -1.96 -5.46
N ALA A 167 21.33 -2.08 -4.64
CA ALA A 167 21.60 -3.26 -3.85
C ALA A 167 20.56 -3.48 -2.73
N ASP A 168 20.11 -2.41 -2.06
CA ASP A 168 19.04 -2.49 -1.06
C ASP A 168 17.73 -2.95 -1.72
N ILE A 169 17.39 -2.35 -2.86
CA ILE A 169 16.19 -2.71 -3.62
C ILE A 169 16.27 -4.17 -4.08
N ALA A 170 17.40 -4.59 -4.62
CA ALA A 170 17.63 -5.97 -5.06
C ALA A 170 17.50 -6.96 -3.91
N LYS A 171 18.00 -6.62 -2.72
CA LYS A 171 17.88 -7.46 -1.53
C LYS A 171 16.42 -7.70 -1.14
N VAL A 172 15.62 -6.63 -1.06
CA VAL A 172 14.20 -6.73 -0.73
C VAL A 172 13.43 -7.50 -1.81
N SER A 173 13.66 -7.19 -3.10
CA SER A 173 12.95 -7.85 -4.20
C SER A 173 13.29 -9.33 -4.30
N THR A 174 14.56 -9.70 -4.12
CA THR A 174 15.00 -11.11 -4.13
C THR A 174 14.33 -11.91 -3.01
N ALA A 175 14.27 -11.37 -1.79
CA ALA A 175 13.58 -12.03 -0.69
C ALA A 175 12.07 -12.17 -0.97
N PHE A 176 11.46 -11.15 -1.55
CA PHE A 176 10.05 -11.18 -1.90
C PHE A 176 9.75 -12.22 -3.00
N ASP A 177 10.59 -12.29 -4.01
CA ASP A 177 10.45 -13.28 -5.10
C ASP A 177 10.69 -14.71 -4.58
N ALA A 178 11.69 -14.92 -3.72
CA ALA A 178 11.95 -16.22 -3.08
C ALA A 178 10.75 -16.67 -2.23
N PHE A 179 10.11 -15.74 -1.49
CA PHE A 179 8.87 -16.05 -0.76
C PHE A 179 7.75 -16.48 -1.73
N ARG A 180 7.53 -15.74 -2.80
CA ARG A 180 6.50 -16.07 -3.79
C ARG A 180 6.73 -17.42 -4.43
N ASP A 181 7.97 -17.77 -4.71
CA ASP A 181 8.34 -19.04 -5.35
C ASP A 181 8.44 -20.20 -4.33
N GLY A 182 8.24 -19.92 -3.04
CA GLY A 182 8.29 -20.93 -1.98
C GLY A 182 9.71 -21.42 -1.66
N THR A 183 10.74 -20.67 -2.06
CA THR A 183 12.16 -21.00 -1.87
C THR A 183 12.82 -20.17 -0.77
N LEU A 184 12.08 -19.27 -0.09
CA LEU A 184 12.61 -18.47 0.99
C LEU A 184 13.00 -19.36 2.18
N GLU A 185 14.28 -19.39 2.52
CA GLU A 185 14.76 -19.98 3.75
C GLU A 185 14.62 -18.97 4.89
N THR A 186 13.65 -19.20 5.77
CA THR A 186 13.09 -18.25 6.73
C THR A 186 14.01 -17.79 7.87
N GLU A 187 15.28 -18.22 7.92
CA GLU A 187 16.13 -17.94 9.09
C GLU A 187 17.44 -17.19 8.81
N LYS A 188 17.73 -16.81 7.57
CA LYS A 188 19.09 -16.28 7.27
C LYS A 188 19.18 -14.82 6.82
N ASP A 189 18.13 -14.18 6.30
CA ASP A 189 18.30 -12.88 5.67
C ASP A 189 17.32 -11.77 6.10
N PHE A 190 16.16 -12.09 6.69
CA PHE A 190 15.21 -11.12 7.22
C PHE A 190 14.48 -11.72 8.42
N SER A 191 14.45 -11.02 9.55
CA SER A 191 13.60 -11.42 10.67
C SER A 191 12.14 -11.33 10.24
N ALA A 192 11.49 -12.47 10.08
CA ALA A 192 10.04 -12.53 10.00
C ALA A 192 9.50 -12.29 11.42
N ILE A 193 8.72 -11.23 11.62
CA ILE A 193 7.95 -10.99 12.84
C ILE A 193 6.52 -11.42 12.58
#